data_67ee074089724fa550644107b8298136
#
_entry.id   67ee074089724fa550644107b8298136
#
_cell.length_a   1.000
_cell.length_b   1.000
_cell.length_c   1.000
_cell.angle_alpha   90.00
_cell.angle_beta   90.00
_cell.angle_gamma   90.00
#
_symmetry.space_group_name_H-M   'P 1'
#
loop_
_entity.id
_entity.type
_entity.pdbx_description
1 polymer ?
#
loop_
_entity_poly.entity_id
_entity_poly.type
_entity_poly.pdbx_seq_one_letter_code
_entity_poly.pdbx_strand_id
1 'polypeptide(L)'
;MLQVNLENEIKRLKKDLSRVEKKAVPNAAILSINDTLKLVKAGQQLQMKRKLENPTNFTLNSLKIFEANKKTRSPKGRIFIFRRQEEYIKYQIDGGVSRSVKGGFPVPVDRSLKNRFGNLRRGKTRLFRTKKDFYADINGTRGIWQRVGKDNIKLRIVFSDQNVYNKKPYDFYGTGNRIIDAHFNKRMRIYIAQVKKFMK
;
A
#
# COMPACT_ATOMS: atom_id res chain seq x y z
N MET A 1 3.06 -4.29 -9.56
CA MET A 1 4.08 -4.96 -8.71
C MET A 1 5.39 -4.19 -8.82
N LEU A 2 5.84 -3.56 -7.74
CA LEU A 2 7.15 -2.92 -7.73
C LEU A 2 8.21 -3.99 -7.53
N GLN A 3 9.08 -4.14 -8.51
CA GLN A 3 10.25 -5.02 -8.45
C GLN A 3 11.49 -4.14 -8.29
N VAL A 4 12.14 -4.21 -7.14
CA VAL A 4 13.44 -3.57 -6.96
C VAL A 4 14.50 -4.51 -7.48
N ASN A 5 15.09 -4.17 -8.64
CA ASN A 5 16.19 -4.93 -9.23
C ASN A 5 17.52 -4.22 -8.91
N LEU A 6 18.30 -4.81 -8.02
CA LEU A 6 19.62 -4.32 -7.61
C LEU A 6 20.77 -5.00 -8.36
N GLU A 7 20.49 -5.74 -9.43
CA GLU A 7 21.51 -6.49 -10.19
C GLU A 7 22.65 -5.61 -10.71
N ASN A 8 22.31 -4.42 -11.19
CA ASN A 8 23.29 -3.51 -11.76
C ASN A 8 24.25 -2.95 -10.69
N GLU A 9 23.74 -2.63 -9.49
CA GLU A 9 24.58 -2.18 -8.37
C GLU A 9 25.50 -3.30 -7.87
N ILE A 10 25.00 -4.52 -7.82
CA ILE A 10 25.81 -5.70 -7.46
C ILE A 10 26.88 -5.99 -8.50
N LYS A 11 26.58 -5.84 -9.81
CA LYS A 11 27.56 -6.03 -10.88
C LYS A 11 28.68 -4.98 -10.84
N ARG A 12 28.37 -3.71 -10.58
CA ARG A 12 29.37 -2.65 -10.42
C ARG A 12 30.32 -2.95 -9.25
N LEU A 13 29.77 -3.32 -8.09
CA LEU A 13 30.57 -3.67 -6.92
C LEU A 13 31.47 -4.90 -7.12
N LYS A 14 31.07 -5.85 -7.97
CA LYS A 14 31.90 -7.06 -8.24
C LYS A 14 33.18 -6.79 -9.01
N LYS A 15 33.26 -5.71 -9.80
CA LYS A 15 34.46 -5.40 -10.60
C LYS A 15 35.66 -5.00 -9.78
N ASP A 16 35.46 -4.35 -8.63
CA ASP A 16 36.52 -3.69 -7.84
C ASP A 16 36.96 -4.47 -6.60
N LEU A 17 36.57 -5.76 -6.48
CA LEU A 17 36.75 -6.52 -5.24
C LEU A 17 37.83 -7.61 -5.32
N SER A 18 38.56 -7.81 -4.23
CA SER A 18 39.50 -8.90 -4.05
C SER A 18 38.86 -10.29 -4.11
N ARG A 19 39.66 -11.37 -4.25
CA ARG A 19 39.15 -12.77 -4.33
C ARG A 19 38.30 -13.18 -3.12
N VAL A 20 38.65 -12.70 -1.91
CA VAL A 20 37.91 -12.97 -0.68
C VAL A 20 36.58 -12.23 -0.69
N GLU A 21 36.58 -10.99 -1.15
CA GLU A 21 35.37 -10.16 -1.26
C GLU A 21 34.37 -10.74 -2.26
N LYS A 22 34.86 -11.32 -3.38
CA LYS A 22 33.99 -11.97 -4.38
C LYS A 22 33.19 -13.13 -3.77
N LYS A 23 33.77 -13.89 -2.80
CA LYS A 23 33.05 -14.96 -2.08
C LYS A 23 32.04 -14.41 -1.06
N ALA A 24 32.36 -13.27 -0.44
CA ALA A 24 31.49 -12.62 0.55
C ALA A 24 30.27 -11.90 -0.08
N VAL A 25 30.42 -11.38 -1.28
CA VAL A 25 29.41 -10.55 -2.00
C VAL A 25 28.03 -11.19 -2.09
N PRO A 26 27.85 -12.47 -2.44
CA PRO A 26 26.49 -13.03 -2.56
C PRO A 26 25.72 -13.02 -1.24
N ASN A 27 26.39 -13.36 -0.13
CA ASN A 27 25.76 -13.35 1.18
C ASN A 27 25.47 -11.93 1.68
N ALA A 28 26.44 -11.01 1.52
CA ALA A 28 26.27 -9.61 1.83
C ALA A 28 25.13 -8.97 1.01
N ALA A 29 24.99 -9.33 -0.26
CA ALA A 29 23.92 -8.85 -1.13
C ALA A 29 22.54 -9.27 -0.61
N ILE A 30 22.36 -10.54 -0.24
CA ILE A 30 21.10 -11.05 0.31
C ILE A 30 20.71 -10.29 1.57
N LEU A 31 21.63 -10.14 2.51
CA LEU A 31 21.40 -9.41 3.76
C LEU A 31 21.06 -7.93 3.50
N SER A 32 21.83 -7.30 2.60
CA SER A 32 21.62 -5.88 2.25
C SER A 32 20.27 -5.65 1.58
N ILE A 33 19.86 -6.53 0.66
CA ILE A 33 18.56 -6.47 0.00
C ILE A 33 17.45 -6.57 1.04
N ASN A 34 17.51 -7.57 1.91
CA ASN A 34 16.46 -7.83 2.88
C ASN A 34 16.33 -6.70 3.90
N ASP A 35 17.46 -6.17 4.39
CA ASP A 35 17.44 -5.01 5.29
C ASP A 35 16.92 -3.75 4.60
N THR A 36 17.35 -3.50 3.36
CA THR A 36 16.87 -2.35 2.60
C THR A 36 15.36 -2.45 2.34
N LEU A 37 14.85 -3.64 2.03
CA LEU A 37 13.39 -3.84 1.85
C LEU A 37 12.60 -3.58 3.14
N LYS A 38 13.16 -3.89 4.32
CA LYS A 38 12.53 -3.55 5.61
C LYS A 38 12.46 -2.04 5.80
N LEU A 39 13.54 -1.31 5.44
CA LEU A 39 13.55 0.16 5.48
C LEU A 39 12.53 0.75 4.48
N VAL A 40 12.49 0.23 3.26
CA VAL A 40 11.49 0.64 2.25
C VAL A 40 10.08 0.43 2.80
N LYS A 41 9.79 -0.73 3.39
CA LYS A 41 8.47 -1.01 3.98
C LYS A 41 8.11 0.01 5.07
N ALA A 42 9.03 0.31 5.98
CA ALA A 42 8.80 1.29 7.04
C ALA A 42 8.58 2.70 6.48
N GLY A 43 9.37 3.13 5.52
CA GLY A 43 9.22 4.42 4.85
C GLY A 43 7.91 4.54 4.07
N GLN A 44 7.50 3.48 3.39
CA GLN A 44 6.21 3.41 2.70
C GLN A 44 5.03 3.50 3.68
N GLN A 45 5.09 2.80 4.80
CA GLN A 45 4.05 2.90 5.84
C GLN A 45 3.96 4.31 6.42
N LEU A 46 5.09 4.98 6.63
CA LEU A 46 5.13 6.36 7.08
C LEU A 46 4.52 7.31 6.03
N GLN A 47 4.84 7.11 4.75
CA GLN A 47 4.27 7.89 3.66
C GLN A 47 2.75 7.68 3.58
N MET A 48 2.27 6.43 3.67
CA MET A 48 0.83 6.15 3.72
C MET A 48 0.13 6.91 4.85
N LYS A 49 0.72 6.92 6.06
CA LYS A 49 0.15 7.66 7.20
C LYS A 49 0.06 9.17 6.96
N ARG A 50 1.02 9.74 6.21
CA ARG A 50 1.10 11.18 5.95
C ARG A 50 0.27 11.63 4.75
N LYS A 51 0.11 10.78 3.75
CA LYS A 51 -0.46 11.14 2.45
C LYS A 51 -1.86 10.62 2.20
N LEU A 52 -2.24 9.52 2.83
CA LEU A 52 -3.59 8.98 2.73
C LEU A 52 -4.47 9.53 3.85
N GLU A 53 -5.70 9.83 3.53
CA GLU A 53 -6.67 10.31 4.50
C GLU A 53 -7.13 9.16 5.41
N ASN A 54 -6.81 9.27 6.70
CA ASN A 54 -7.20 8.31 7.74
C ASN A 54 -7.01 6.82 7.36
N PRO A 55 -5.81 6.38 6.95
CA PRO A 55 -5.60 5.00 6.52
C PRO A 55 -5.82 4.02 7.68
N THR A 56 -6.55 2.95 7.41
CA THR A 56 -6.76 1.88 8.40
C THR A 56 -5.48 1.06 8.60
N ASN A 57 -5.38 0.35 9.74
CA ASN A 57 -4.29 -0.61 9.95
C ASN A 57 -4.25 -1.69 8.86
N PHE A 58 -5.41 -2.07 8.32
CA PHE A 58 -5.51 -2.99 7.18
C PHE A 58 -4.80 -2.44 5.94
N THR A 59 -4.95 -1.14 5.66
CA THR A 59 -4.24 -0.44 4.58
C THR A 59 -2.74 -0.32 4.86
N LEU A 60 -2.36 0.10 6.08
CA LEU A 60 -0.95 0.26 6.46
C LEU A 60 -0.17 -1.05 6.43
N ASN A 61 -0.81 -2.19 6.71
CA ASN A 61 -0.21 -3.52 6.70
C ASN A 61 -0.31 -4.24 5.34
N SER A 62 -0.69 -3.51 4.29
CA SER A 62 -0.81 -4.06 2.93
C SER A 62 0.53 -4.45 2.29
N LEU A 63 1.63 -3.85 2.76
CA LEU A 63 2.95 -4.06 2.20
C LEU A 63 3.54 -5.41 2.62
N LYS A 64 3.88 -6.23 1.65
CA LYS A 64 4.52 -7.53 1.82
C LYS A 64 5.90 -7.52 1.21
N ILE A 65 6.83 -8.21 1.86
CA ILE A 65 8.20 -8.41 1.39
C ILE A 65 8.33 -9.87 0.96
N PHE A 66 8.88 -10.08 -0.23
CA PHE A 66 9.46 -11.35 -0.64
C PHE A 66 10.97 -11.22 -0.51
N GLU A 67 11.53 -11.92 0.47
CA GLU A 67 12.95 -11.81 0.81
C GLU A 67 13.84 -12.50 -0.23
N ALA A 68 15.01 -11.93 -0.47
CA ALA A 68 16.06 -12.58 -1.25
C ALA A 68 16.60 -13.78 -0.47
N ASN A 69 16.90 -14.88 -1.17
CA ASN A 69 17.43 -16.10 -0.58
C ASN A 69 18.64 -16.66 -1.38
N LYS A 70 19.36 -17.59 -0.76
CA LYS A 70 20.57 -18.20 -1.35
C LYS A 70 20.28 -19.19 -2.50
N LYS A 71 19.04 -19.64 -2.65
CA LYS A 71 18.67 -20.66 -3.65
C LYS A 71 18.67 -20.11 -5.07
N THR A 72 18.62 -18.79 -5.23
CA THR A 72 18.61 -18.14 -6.54
C THR A 72 20.01 -17.69 -6.94
N ARG A 73 20.44 -18.00 -8.18
CA ARG A 73 21.73 -17.58 -8.73
C ARG A 73 21.93 -16.05 -8.70
N SER A 74 20.85 -15.31 -8.81
CA SER A 74 20.81 -13.85 -8.68
C SER A 74 19.83 -13.50 -7.55
N PRO A 75 20.29 -13.00 -6.39
CA PRO A 75 19.39 -12.70 -5.28
C PRO A 75 18.49 -11.53 -5.64
N LYS A 76 17.19 -11.77 -5.57
CA LYS A 76 16.13 -10.78 -5.84
C LYS A 76 15.19 -10.70 -4.66
N GLY A 77 15.01 -9.51 -4.13
CA GLY A 77 13.97 -9.20 -3.16
C GLY A 77 12.90 -8.31 -3.77
N ARG A 78 11.68 -8.39 -3.26
CA ARG A 78 10.54 -7.61 -3.76
C ARG A 78 9.74 -7.04 -2.61
N ILE A 79 9.19 -5.85 -2.81
CA ILE A 79 8.13 -5.30 -1.99
C ILE A 79 6.91 -5.06 -2.88
N PHE A 80 5.73 -5.42 -2.38
CA PHE A 80 4.50 -5.30 -3.13
C PHE A 80 3.32 -5.04 -2.19
N ILE A 81 2.26 -4.50 -2.76
CA ILE A 81 0.99 -4.33 -2.06
C ILE A 81 0.19 -5.62 -2.21
N PHE A 82 -0.34 -6.14 -1.11
CA PHE A 82 -1.14 -7.37 -1.15
C PHE A 82 -2.41 -7.17 -1.96
N ARG A 83 -2.78 -8.19 -2.77
CA ARG A 83 -3.82 -8.11 -3.82
C ARG A 83 -5.13 -7.42 -3.37
N ARG A 84 -5.65 -7.77 -2.19
CA ARG A 84 -6.91 -7.19 -1.69
C ARG A 84 -6.83 -5.68 -1.46
N GLN A 85 -5.68 -5.17 -1.06
CA GLN A 85 -5.46 -3.74 -0.85
C GLN A 85 -5.02 -3.03 -2.14
N GLU A 86 -4.34 -3.74 -3.04
CA GLU A 86 -3.93 -3.22 -4.34
C GLU A 86 -5.13 -2.71 -5.15
N GLU A 87 -6.28 -3.40 -5.07
CA GLU A 87 -7.52 -3.04 -5.78
C GLU A 87 -7.96 -1.59 -5.57
N TYR A 88 -7.71 -1.02 -4.39
CA TYR A 88 -8.06 0.37 -4.10
C TYR A 88 -6.84 1.30 -3.94
N ILE A 89 -5.70 0.79 -3.47
CA ILE A 89 -4.48 1.62 -3.30
C ILE A 89 -3.91 2.05 -4.64
N LYS A 90 -4.04 1.25 -5.70
CA LYS A 90 -3.58 1.60 -7.04
C LYS A 90 -4.09 2.97 -7.51
N TYR A 91 -5.31 3.33 -7.19
CA TYR A 91 -5.87 4.63 -7.54
C TYR A 91 -5.24 5.79 -6.77
N GLN A 92 -4.66 5.53 -5.61
CA GLN A 92 -3.90 6.54 -4.85
C GLN A 92 -2.48 6.72 -5.42
N ILE A 93 -1.96 5.71 -6.13
CA ILE A 93 -0.64 5.72 -6.78
C ILE A 93 -0.73 6.28 -8.19
N ASP A 94 -1.65 5.73 -8.99
CA ASP A 94 -1.71 5.96 -10.44
C ASP A 94 -2.82 6.96 -10.83
N GLY A 95 -3.76 7.23 -9.92
CA GLY A 95 -4.98 7.96 -10.24
C GLY A 95 -5.98 7.10 -11.01
N GLY A 96 -6.94 7.77 -11.63
CA GLY A 96 -7.92 7.11 -12.50
C GLY A 96 -9.32 7.00 -11.92
N VAL A 97 -10.15 6.16 -12.52
CA VAL A 97 -11.56 6.00 -12.16
C VAL A 97 -11.83 4.58 -11.70
N SER A 98 -12.28 4.46 -10.46
CA SER A 98 -12.82 3.20 -9.94
C SER A 98 -14.32 3.13 -10.21
N ARG A 99 -14.77 2.08 -10.90
CA ARG A 99 -16.19 1.86 -11.19
C ARG A 99 -16.74 0.73 -10.36
N SER A 100 -17.97 0.88 -9.87
CA SER A 100 -18.66 -0.19 -9.17
C SER A 100 -19.16 -1.25 -10.15
N VAL A 101 -18.99 -2.53 -9.78
CA VAL A 101 -19.48 -3.66 -10.60
C VAL A 101 -20.97 -3.92 -10.37
N LYS A 102 -21.49 -3.62 -9.16
CA LYS A 102 -22.89 -3.85 -8.78
C LYS A 102 -23.38 -2.77 -7.83
N GLY A 103 -24.46 -2.10 -8.17
CA GLY A 103 -25.26 -1.27 -7.28
C GLY A 103 -24.65 0.02 -6.72
N GLY A 104 -23.41 0.35 -7.09
CA GLY A 104 -22.71 1.55 -6.62
C GLY A 104 -21.89 1.34 -5.36
N PHE A 105 -20.94 2.26 -5.10
CA PHE A 105 -20.17 2.33 -3.87
C PHE A 105 -21.01 3.00 -2.78
N PRO A 106 -21.28 2.36 -1.63
CA PRO A 106 -22.01 2.99 -0.55
C PRO A 106 -21.13 4.00 0.18
N VAL A 107 -21.43 5.28 0.01
CA VAL A 107 -20.74 6.40 0.65
C VAL A 107 -21.59 6.95 1.78
N PRO A 108 -21.18 6.81 3.07
CA PRO A 108 -21.95 7.32 4.19
C PRO A 108 -21.88 8.86 4.24
N VAL A 109 -23.03 9.50 4.14
CA VAL A 109 -23.21 10.96 4.33
C VAL A 109 -23.42 11.28 5.79
N ASP A 110 -24.26 10.49 6.47
CA ASP A 110 -24.53 10.63 7.89
C ASP A 110 -23.30 10.24 8.73
N ARG A 111 -22.83 11.21 9.55
CA ARG A 111 -21.67 11.02 10.44
C ARG A 111 -21.86 9.88 11.43
N SER A 112 -23.09 9.62 11.88
CA SER A 112 -23.40 8.52 12.81
C SER A 112 -23.09 7.13 12.25
N LEU A 113 -23.02 7.00 10.92
CA LEU A 113 -22.69 5.76 10.23
C LEU A 113 -21.20 5.58 9.99
N LYS A 114 -20.39 6.63 10.20
CA LYS A 114 -18.94 6.58 9.98
C LYS A 114 -18.22 6.05 11.21
N ASN A 115 -17.20 5.24 10.96
CA ASN A 115 -16.20 4.91 11.97
C ASN A 115 -15.15 6.03 12.07
N ARG A 116 -14.16 5.87 12.97
CA ARG A 116 -13.06 6.82 13.16
C ARG A 116 -12.21 7.06 11.90
N PHE A 117 -12.28 6.19 10.90
CA PHE A 117 -11.56 6.29 9.63
C PHE A 117 -12.40 6.90 8.50
N GLY A 118 -13.62 7.34 8.79
CA GLY A 118 -14.54 7.86 7.77
C GLY A 118 -15.31 6.80 6.99
N ASN A 119 -15.00 5.52 7.19
CA ASN A 119 -15.65 4.41 6.51
C ASN A 119 -16.97 4.03 7.16
N LEU A 120 -17.86 3.40 6.40
CA LEU A 120 -19.10 2.84 6.89
C LEU A 120 -18.81 1.79 7.99
N ARG A 121 -19.49 1.88 9.13
CA ARG A 121 -19.34 0.91 10.23
C ARG A 121 -19.80 -0.48 9.79
N ARG A 122 -19.08 -1.52 10.24
CA ARG A 122 -19.47 -2.92 9.99
C ARG A 122 -20.92 -3.17 10.40
N GLY A 123 -21.67 -3.90 9.57
CA GLY A 123 -23.07 -4.25 9.81
C GLY A 123 -24.07 -3.15 9.53
N LYS A 124 -23.63 -1.92 9.25
CA LYS A 124 -24.53 -0.80 8.90
C LYS A 124 -24.98 -0.81 7.44
N THR A 125 -24.40 -1.64 6.58
CA THR A 125 -24.93 -1.96 5.25
C THR A 125 -26.28 -2.70 5.30
N ARG A 126 -26.65 -3.28 6.44
CA ARG A 126 -27.98 -3.87 6.69
C ARG A 126 -28.99 -2.83 7.22
N LEU A 127 -28.88 -1.59 6.79
CA LEU A 127 -29.71 -0.47 7.25
C LEU A 127 -31.21 -0.58 6.94
N PHE A 128 -31.61 -1.50 6.06
CA PHE A 128 -33.02 -1.78 5.78
C PHE A 128 -33.82 -2.39 6.95
N ARG A 129 -33.23 -2.45 8.16
CA ARG A 129 -33.92 -3.05 9.32
C ARG A 129 -34.79 -2.09 10.11
N THR A 130 -34.68 -0.80 9.89
CA THR A 130 -35.58 0.14 10.54
C THR A 130 -36.71 0.49 9.59
N LYS A 131 -37.96 0.43 10.06
CA LYS A 131 -39.17 0.84 9.29
C LYS A 131 -39.08 2.28 8.73
N LYS A 132 -38.06 3.04 9.18
CA LYS A 132 -37.82 4.44 8.78
C LYS A 132 -36.84 4.58 7.62
N ASP A 133 -35.96 3.59 7.38
CA ASP A 133 -34.97 3.64 6.30
C ASP A 133 -35.54 3.01 5.02
N PHE A 134 -35.33 3.66 3.89
CA PHE A 134 -35.79 3.19 2.58
C PHE A 134 -34.76 3.54 1.50
N TYR A 135 -34.74 2.74 0.45
CA TYR A 135 -33.98 3.02 -0.77
C TYR A 135 -34.82 3.83 -1.73
N ALA A 136 -34.26 4.90 -2.26
CA ALA A 136 -34.89 5.69 -3.31
C ALA A 136 -33.86 6.43 -4.18
N ASP A 137 -34.27 6.79 -5.37
CA ASP A 137 -33.64 7.82 -6.18
C ASP A 137 -34.51 9.08 -6.06
N ILE A 138 -33.94 10.12 -5.43
CA ILE A 138 -34.63 11.38 -5.22
C ILE A 138 -33.78 12.49 -5.83
N ASN A 139 -34.32 13.18 -6.81
CA ASN A 139 -33.64 14.23 -7.57
C ASN A 139 -32.29 13.78 -8.15
N GLY A 140 -32.23 12.56 -8.72
CA GLY A 140 -31.02 11.99 -9.28
C GLY A 140 -29.99 11.49 -8.23
N THR A 141 -30.36 11.51 -6.94
CA THR A 141 -29.50 11.00 -5.86
C THR A 141 -30.00 9.63 -5.41
N ARG A 142 -29.34 8.58 -5.89
CA ARG A 142 -29.62 7.20 -5.51
C ARG A 142 -28.99 6.89 -4.15
N GLY A 143 -29.81 6.48 -3.18
CA GLY A 143 -29.30 6.30 -1.83
C GLY A 143 -30.24 5.64 -0.83
N ILE A 144 -29.77 5.50 0.40
CA ILE A 144 -30.59 5.13 1.55
C ILE A 144 -30.97 6.41 2.28
N TRP A 145 -32.26 6.60 2.36
CA TRP A 145 -32.91 7.73 2.99
C TRP A 145 -33.60 7.29 4.28
N GLN A 146 -33.74 8.19 5.23
CA GLN A 146 -34.45 7.98 6.49
C GLN A 146 -35.60 8.99 6.63
N ARG A 147 -36.77 8.53 7.02
CA ARG A 147 -37.88 9.38 7.38
C ARG A 147 -37.61 10.02 8.76
N VAL A 148 -37.67 11.35 8.83
CA VAL A 148 -37.47 12.16 10.02
C VAL A 148 -38.77 12.97 10.26
N GLY A 149 -39.62 12.49 11.15
CA GLY A 149 -40.96 13.09 11.35
C GLY A 149 -41.94 12.67 10.26
N LYS A 150 -42.99 13.51 10.02
CA LYS A 150 -44.05 13.23 9.06
C LYS A 150 -43.63 13.52 7.62
N ASP A 151 -42.96 14.64 7.37
CA ASP A 151 -42.74 15.16 5.99
C ASP A 151 -41.27 15.32 5.61
N ASN A 152 -40.36 15.04 6.53
CA ASN A 152 -38.92 15.21 6.26
C ASN A 152 -38.21 13.88 6.03
N ILE A 153 -37.24 13.92 5.08
CA ILE A 153 -36.35 12.83 4.79
C ILE A 153 -34.90 13.29 4.91
N LYS A 154 -34.01 12.38 5.31
CA LYS A 154 -32.59 12.62 5.43
C LYS A 154 -31.81 11.56 4.64
N LEU A 155 -30.88 12.00 3.79
CA LEU A 155 -29.95 11.11 3.10
C LEU A 155 -28.94 10.57 4.11
N ARG A 156 -28.77 9.25 4.15
CA ARG A 156 -27.82 8.57 5.04
C ARG A 156 -26.63 7.99 4.31
N ILE A 157 -26.90 7.33 3.18
CA ILE A 157 -25.87 6.72 2.33
C ILE A 157 -26.22 7.07 0.88
N VAL A 158 -25.23 7.57 0.14
CA VAL A 158 -25.35 7.73 -1.32
C VAL A 158 -24.68 6.56 -2.01
N PHE A 159 -25.22 6.09 -3.13
CA PHE A 159 -24.60 5.09 -3.99
C PHE A 159 -23.96 5.79 -5.20
N SER A 160 -22.62 5.80 -5.24
CA SER A 160 -21.84 6.36 -6.33
C SER A 160 -21.46 5.26 -7.32
N ASP A 161 -21.68 5.45 -8.60
CA ASP A 161 -21.29 4.46 -9.61
C ASP A 161 -19.79 4.47 -9.89
N GLN A 162 -19.13 5.59 -9.61
CA GLN A 162 -17.68 5.72 -9.79
C GLN A 162 -17.05 6.64 -8.75
N ASN A 163 -15.78 6.39 -8.48
CA ASN A 163 -14.92 7.28 -7.71
C ASN A 163 -13.78 7.75 -8.61
N VAL A 164 -13.62 9.07 -8.75
CA VAL A 164 -12.57 9.68 -9.56
C VAL A 164 -11.41 10.11 -8.67
N TYR A 165 -10.21 9.67 -9.01
CA TYR A 165 -8.98 9.96 -8.29
C TYR A 165 -8.07 10.85 -9.15
N ASN A 166 -8.24 12.15 -9.04
CA ASN A 166 -7.45 13.12 -9.81
C ASN A 166 -6.06 13.37 -9.18
N LYS A 167 -5.93 13.13 -7.88
CA LYS A 167 -4.67 13.28 -7.14
C LYS A 167 -4.00 11.93 -6.95
N LYS A 168 -2.67 11.91 -7.05
CA LYS A 168 -1.80 10.77 -6.79
C LYS A 168 -0.99 11.02 -5.51
N PRO A 169 -1.62 10.99 -4.33
CA PRO A 169 -0.97 11.40 -3.09
C PRO A 169 0.13 10.45 -2.64
N TYR A 170 0.09 9.18 -3.09
CA TYR A 170 0.98 8.12 -2.66
C TYR A 170 2.01 7.77 -3.73
N ASP A 171 3.21 8.36 -3.61
CA ASP A 171 4.36 8.07 -4.47
C ASP A 171 5.07 6.79 -4.01
N PHE A 172 4.52 5.65 -4.40
CA PHE A 172 5.07 4.33 -4.04
C PHE A 172 6.44 4.10 -4.68
N TYR A 173 6.60 4.38 -5.96
CA TYR A 173 7.83 4.10 -6.71
C TYR A 173 8.96 5.06 -6.33
N GLY A 174 8.73 6.36 -6.36
CA GLY A 174 9.76 7.35 -6.06
C GLY A 174 10.22 7.28 -4.60
N THR A 175 9.32 7.04 -3.66
CA THR A 175 9.70 6.85 -2.26
C THR A 175 10.51 5.56 -2.07
N GLY A 176 10.12 4.47 -2.72
CA GLY A 176 10.87 3.22 -2.68
C GLY A 176 12.29 3.40 -3.21
N ASN A 177 12.44 3.98 -4.39
CA ASN A 177 13.75 4.20 -5.03
C ASN A 177 14.66 5.10 -4.19
N ARG A 178 14.16 6.23 -3.67
CA ARG A 178 14.94 7.12 -2.79
C ARG A 178 15.51 6.41 -1.56
N ILE A 179 14.74 5.53 -0.94
CA ILE A 179 15.20 4.77 0.24
C ILE A 179 16.25 3.73 -0.18
N ILE A 180 16.07 3.07 -1.31
CA ILE A 180 17.05 2.12 -1.84
C ILE A 180 18.37 2.80 -2.12
N ASP A 181 18.36 3.90 -2.87
CA ASP A 181 19.56 4.67 -3.24
C ASP A 181 20.31 5.17 -2.01
N ALA A 182 19.59 5.64 -1.00
CA ALA A 182 20.18 6.15 0.24
C ALA A 182 20.81 5.05 1.13
N HIS A 183 20.29 3.83 1.11
CA HIS A 183 20.64 2.83 2.13
C HIS A 183 21.34 1.59 1.61
N PHE A 184 21.07 1.15 0.36
CA PHE A 184 21.56 -0.14 -0.13
C PHE A 184 23.09 -0.22 -0.13
N ASN A 185 23.78 0.75 -0.71
CA ASN A 185 25.25 0.75 -0.80
C ASN A 185 25.91 0.80 0.58
N LYS A 186 25.35 1.54 1.51
CA LYS A 186 25.81 1.58 2.89
C LYS A 186 25.68 0.21 3.58
N ARG A 187 24.52 -0.44 3.44
CA ARG A 187 24.28 -1.78 3.99
C ARG A 187 25.20 -2.81 3.35
N MET A 188 25.39 -2.74 2.04
CA MET A 188 26.28 -3.65 1.32
C MET A 188 27.73 -3.59 1.85
N ARG A 189 28.27 -2.39 2.06
CA ARG A 189 29.60 -2.21 2.65
C ARG A 189 29.72 -2.80 4.07
N ILE A 190 28.72 -2.57 4.92
CA ILE A 190 28.66 -3.11 6.28
C ILE A 190 28.69 -4.64 6.24
N TYR A 191 27.83 -5.27 5.43
CA TYR A 191 27.75 -6.73 5.38
C TYR A 191 28.95 -7.39 4.72
N ILE A 192 29.57 -6.77 3.73
CA ILE A 192 30.86 -7.23 3.19
C ILE A 192 31.93 -7.26 4.27
N ALA A 193 32.04 -6.18 5.07
CA ALA A 193 33.00 -6.11 6.16
C ALA A 193 32.75 -7.18 7.24
N GLN A 194 31.47 -7.42 7.59
CA GLN A 194 31.10 -8.48 8.53
C GLN A 194 31.45 -9.87 8.01
N VAL A 195 31.06 -10.20 6.78
CA VAL A 195 31.33 -11.53 6.20
C VAL A 195 32.84 -11.79 6.09
N LYS A 196 33.65 -10.77 5.79
CA LYS A 196 35.11 -10.89 5.78
C LYS A 196 35.70 -11.32 7.13
N LYS A 197 35.15 -10.82 8.25
CA LYS A 197 35.59 -11.21 9.60
C LYS A 197 35.37 -12.68 9.88
N PHE A 198 34.33 -13.29 9.35
CA PHE A 198 34.01 -14.71 9.52
C PHE A 198 34.73 -15.63 8.53
N MET A 199 35.39 -15.07 7.53
CA MET A 199 36.12 -15.84 6.50
C MET A 199 37.64 -15.84 6.73
N LYS A 200 38.13 -15.13 7.75
CA LYS A 200 39.50 -15.23 8.28
C LYS A 200 39.57 -16.35 9.31
#